data_78a2b9a683a226ae89f1421d77a3328f
#
_entry.id   78a2b9a683a226ae89f1421d77a3328f
#
_cell.length_a   1.000
_cell.length_b   1.000
_cell.length_c   1.000
_cell.angle_alpha   90.00
_cell.angle_beta   90.00
_cell.angle_gamma   90.00
#
_symmetry.space_group_name_H-M   'P 1'
#
loop_
_entity.id
_entity.type
_entity.pdbx_description
1 polymer ?
#
loop_
_entity_poly.entity_id
_entity_poly.type
_entity_poly.pdbx_seq_one_letter_code
_entity_poly.pdbx_strand_id
1 'polypeptide(L)'
;MWVFEEMINGRKLTEIINTEHENVKYLPGHKLPPNVLAVPDLLESVKGADILIFVIPHQFVSRICDTIKGHIKPDAVGMSLIKGVDEGPDGLKLISDVIREKLGITMTVLMGANLANEVADEKFCETTIGCKSKPHGPLLKELMQTQNFRVTVVEEADVVEICGALKNIVAVGAGFCDGLSFGDNTKAAVIRLGLMEMIAFARLFCTASPVSPATFLESCGVADLITTCYGGRNRKVGEAFARTGKSIEELEKEMLNGQKLQGPATAAEVHQILKHKNLVEKFPLFNAVYQICFQNHPVKEFIMCLQNHPEHM
;
A
#
# COMPACT_ATOMS: atom_id res chain seq x y z
N MET A 1 2.17 -0.18 21.42
CA MET A 1 1.54 -0.56 20.13
C MET A 1 0.60 -1.73 20.36
N TRP A 2 -0.55 -1.76 19.67
CA TRP A 2 -1.40 -2.95 19.68
C TRP A 2 -0.74 -4.08 18.92
N VAL A 3 -0.72 -5.27 19.50
CA VAL A 3 -0.18 -6.49 18.89
C VAL A 3 -1.21 -7.59 19.08
N PHE A 4 -1.73 -8.13 17.96
CA PHE A 4 -2.58 -9.31 18.03
C PHE A 4 -1.80 -10.46 18.67
N GLU A 5 -2.38 -11.07 19.72
CA GLU A 5 -1.66 -12.08 20.52
C GLU A 5 -1.47 -13.37 19.73
N GLU A 6 -0.24 -13.81 19.63
CA GLU A 6 0.16 -15.04 18.97
C GLU A 6 1.11 -15.83 19.89
N MET A 7 1.12 -17.14 19.75
CA MET A 7 2.05 -18.02 20.46
C MET A 7 3.23 -18.38 19.57
N ILE A 8 4.43 -18.08 20.04
CA ILE A 8 5.68 -18.40 19.36
C ILE A 8 6.47 -19.36 20.25
N ASN A 9 6.57 -20.61 19.85
CA ASN A 9 7.26 -21.65 20.64
C ASN A 9 6.84 -21.71 22.12
N GLY A 10 5.53 -21.60 22.37
CA GLY A 10 4.97 -21.66 23.71
C GLY A 10 5.02 -20.37 24.53
N ARG A 11 5.51 -19.27 23.98
CA ARG A 11 5.52 -17.93 24.60
C ARG A 11 4.64 -16.96 23.83
N LYS A 12 4.04 -16.00 24.52
CA LYS A 12 3.27 -14.94 23.91
C LYS A 12 4.16 -13.97 23.16
N LEU A 13 3.78 -13.58 21.92
CA LEU A 13 4.55 -12.62 21.13
C LEU A 13 4.69 -11.26 21.84
N THR A 14 3.64 -10.80 22.52
CA THR A 14 3.69 -9.57 23.32
C THR A 14 4.70 -9.64 24.45
N GLU A 15 4.78 -10.78 25.14
CA GLU A 15 5.79 -11.02 26.18
C GLU A 15 7.21 -10.97 25.60
N ILE A 16 7.45 -11.66 24.48
CA ILE A 16 8.77 -11.66 23.81
C ILE A 16 9.16 -10.23 23.44
N ILE A 17 8.26 -9.47 22.81
CA ILE A 17 8.55 -8.08 22.43
C ILE A 17 8.88 -7.22 23.66
N ASN A 18 8.13 -7.36 24.75
CA ASN A 18 8.32 -6.52 25.95
C ASN A 18 9.55 -6.89 26.76
N THR A 19 10.00 -8.15 26.73
CA THR A 19 11.16 -8.61 27.50
C THR A 19 12.44 -8.67 26.70
N GLU A 20 12.37 -9.04 25.42
CA GLU A 20 13.54 -9.21 24.56
C GLU A 20 13.72 -8.04 23.56
N HIS A 21 12.74 -7.13 23.51
CA HIS A 21 12.73 -5.98 22.57
C HIS A 21 12.93 -6.38 21.12
N GLU A 22 12.27 -7.46 20.69
CA GLU A 22 12.34 -7.96 19.33
C GLU A 22 11.01 -8.56 18.89
N ASN A 23 10.57 -8.23 17.67
CA ASN A 23 9.48 -8.94 17.03
C ASN A 23 10.05 -10.09 16.21
N VAL A 24 10.23 -11.23 16.86
CA VAL A 24 10.91 -12.41 16.31
C VAL A 24 10.19 -13.06 15.12
N LYS A 25 8.89 -12.76 14.95
CA LYS A 25 8.09 -13.31 13.85
C LYS A 25 8.11 -12.42 12.60
N TYR A 26 7.93 -11.10 12.79
CA TYR A 26 7.69 -10.18 11.67
C TYR A 26 8.88 -9.27 11.36
N LEU A 27 9.81 -9.10 12.30
CA LEU A 27 11.03 -8.32 12.13
C LEU A 27 12.21 -8.95 12.88
N PRO A 28 12.55 -10.22 12.59
CA PRO A 28 13.62 -10.91 13.30
C PRO A 28 14.98 -10.24 13.08
N GLY A 29 15.82 -10.31 14.12
CA GLY A 29 17.18 -9.77 14.09
C GLY A 29 17.31 -8.27 14.35
N HIS A 30 16.21 -7.56 14.63
CA HIS A 30 16.20 -6.12 14.88
C HIS A 30 15.71 -5.81 16.28
N LYS A 31 16.50 -5.09 17.05
CA LYS A 31 16.10 -4.66 18.39
C LYS A 31 15.22 -3.42 18.33
N LEU A 32 14.09 -3.47 19.04
CA LEU A 32 13.21 -2.34 19.25
C LEU A 32 13.66 -1.52 20.46
N PRO A 33 13.48 -0.20 20.45
CA PRO A 33 13.76 0.64 21.61
C PRO A 33 12.95 0.21 22.83
N PRO A 34 13.47 0.36 24.07
CA PRO A 34 12.79 -0.09 25.30
C PRO A 34 11.46 0.65 25.60
N ASN A 35 11.23 1.78 24.96
CA ASN A 35 9.95 2.53 25.06
C ASN A 35 8.84 1.96 24.18
N VAL A 36 9.12 0.97 23.33
CA VAL A 36 8.11 0.27 22.53
C VAL A 36 7.49 -0.84 23.39
N LEU A 37 6.20 -0.69 23.69
CA LEU A 37 5.43 -1.67 24.46
C LEU A 37 4.40 -2.36 23.56
N ALA A 38 4.39 -3.69 23.56
CA ALA A 38 3.38 -4.50 22.91
C ALA A 38 2.20 -4.71 23.85
N VAL A 39 1.00 -4.33 23.42
CA VAL A 39 -0.24 -4.40 24.20
C VAL A 39 -1.25 -5.23 23.41
N PRO A 40 -1.74 -6.38 23.96
CA PRO A 40 -2.69 -7.23 23.25
C PRO A 40 -4.12 -6.67 23.28
N ASP A 41 -4.46 -5.84 24.25
CA ASP A 41 -5.76 -5.18 24.34
C ASP A 41 -5.76 -3.91 23.47
N LEU A 42 -6.69 -3.89 22.50
CA LEU A 42 -6.80 -2.79 21.54
C LEU A 42 -7.22 -1.47 22.22
N LEU A 43 -8.18 -1.52 23.13
CA LEU A 43 -8.68 -0.31 23.80
C LEU A 43 -7.63 0.29 24.73
N GLU A 44 -6.90 -0.56 25.44
CA GLU A 44 -5.79 -0.12 26.28
C GLU A 44 -4.68 0.52 25.42
N SER A 45 -4.38 -0.05 24.25
CA SER A 45 -3.30 0.46 23.38
C SER A 45 -3.58 1.85 22.81
N VAL A 46 -4.85 2.22 22.61
CA VAL A 46 -5.22 3.53 22.04
C VAL A 46 -5.54 4.58 23.10
N LYS A 47 -5.68 4.16 24.37
CA LYS A 47 -6.02 5.05 25.47
C LYS A 47 -4.97 6.14 25.65
N GLY A 48 -5.40 7.40 25.52
CA GLY A 48 -4.52 8.56 25.69
C GLY A 48 -3.53 8.80 24.56
N ALA A 49 -3.61 8.06 23.45
CA ALA A 49 -2.73 8.27 22.30
C ALA A 49 -3.01 9.61 21.61
N ASP A 50 -1.95 10.37 21.35
CA ASP A 50 -2.00 11.64 20.60
C ASP A 50 -1.96 11.39 19.09
N ILE A 51 -1.23 10.35 18.67
CA ILE A 51 -1.10 9.95 17.26
C ILE A 51 -1.42 8.47 17.13
N LEU A 52 -2.33 8.14 16.22
CA LEU A 52 -2.73 6.78 15.89
C LEU A 52 -2.16 6.40 14.53
N ILE A 53 -1.21 5.45 14.50
CA ILE A 53 -0.59 4.96 13.26
C ILE A 53 -1.25 3.65 12.86
N PHE A 54 -1.96 3.65 11.73
CA PHE A 54 -2.70 2.50 11.21
C PHE A 54 -1.83 1.70 10.22
N VAL A 55 -1.46 0.47 10.62
CA VAL A 55 -0.59 -0.45 9.84
C VAL A 55 -1.21 -1.84 9.81
N ILE A 56 -2.50 -1.93 9.64
CA ILE A 56 -3.28 -3.17 9.60
C ILE A 56 -3.76 -3.47 8.17
N PRO A 57 -4.07 -4.72 7.82
CA PRO A 57 -4.69 -5.02 6.53
C PRO A 57 -6.05 -4.29 6.40
N HIS A 58 -6.30 -3.71 5.23
CA HIS A 58 -7.44 -2.80 5.00
C HIS A 58 -8.80 -3.42 5.34
N GLN A 59 -8.98 -4.73 5.12
CA GLN A 59 -10.23 -5.44 5.44
C GLN A 59 -10.62 -5.41 6.92
N PHE A 60 -9.69 -5.10 7.82
CA PHE A 60 -9.97 -5.01 9.27
C PHE A 60 -10.21 -3.58 9.75
N VAL A 61 -9.95 -2.57 8.92
CA VAL A 61 -10.01 -1.15 9.31
C VAL A 61 -11.37 -0.77 9.88
N SER A 62 -12.45 -1.10 9.16
CA SER A 62 -13.80 -0.74 9.56
C SER A 62 -14.14 -1.27 10.96
N ARG A 63 -13.86 -2.55 11.21
CA ARG A 63 -14.10 -3.20 12.52
C ARG A 63 -13.24 -2.60 13.62
N ILE A 64 -11.97 -2.36 13.36
CA ILE A 64 -11.05 -1.75 14.34
C ILE A 64 -11.53 -0.35 14.71
N CYS A 65 -11.90 0.47 13.73
CA CYS A 65 -12.43 1.80 13.98
C CYS A 65 -13.73 1.76 14.81
N ASP A 66 -14.65 0.84 14.51
CA ASP A 66 -15.87 0.66 15.30
C ASP A 66 -15.57 0.30 16.76
N THR A 67 -14.54 -0.53 16.98
CA THR A 67 -14.12 -0.93 18.34
C THR A 67 -13.53 0.23 19.12
N ILE A 68 -12.66 1.04 18.52
CA ILE A 68 -11.96 2.13 19.23
C ILE A 68 -12.75 3.45 19.28
N LYS A 69 -13.84 3.55 18.53
CA LYS A 69 -14.72 4.72 18.53
C LYS A 69 -15.18 5.06 19.94
N GLY A 70 -14.99 6.32 20.34
CA GLY A 70 -15.32 6.79 21.69
C GLY A 70 -14.29 6.47 22.79
N HIS A 71 -13.22 5.73 22.45
CA HIS A 71 -12.13 5.37 23.38
C HIS A 71 -10.80 6.09 23.07
N ILE A 72 -10.77 6.90 22.03
CA ILE A 72 -9.61 7.69 21.63
C ILE A 72 -9.79 9.15 22.01
N LYS A 73 -8.69 9.90 22.07
CA LYS A 73 -8.75 11.35 22.27
C LYS A 73 -9.43 12.02 21.07
N PRO A 74 -10.32 13.01 21.30
CA PRO A 74 -11.03 13.68 20.21
C PRO A 74 -10.12 14.53 19.31
N ASP A 75 -8.96 14.93 19.81
CA ASP A 75 -7.91 15.69 19.12
C ASP A 75 -6.75 14.81 18.62
N ALA A 76 -6.86 13.49 18.73
CA ALA A 76 -5.88 12.58 18.17
C ALA A 76 -5.74 12.76 16.65
N VAL A 77 -4.51 12.59 16.16
CA VAL A 77 -4.20 12.62 14.73
C VAL A 77 -3.94 11.20 14.23
N GLY A 78 -4.57 10.81 13.13
CA GLY A 78 -4.34 9.53 12.49
C GLY A 78 -3.33 9.63 11.36
N MET A 79 -2.48 8.60 11.23
CA MET A 79 -1.61 8.38 10.08
C MET A 79 -1.83 6.98 9.54
N SER A 80 -2.20 6.86 8.27
CA SER A 80 -2.39 5.57 7.60
C SER A 80 -1.18 5.23 6.73
N LEU A 81 -0.66 4.01 6.92
CA LEU A 81 0.32 3.39 6.04
C LEU A 81 -0.32 2.25 5.22
N ILE A 82 -1.65 2.18 5.24
CA ILE A 82 -2.41 1.09 4.63
C ILE A 82 -2.48 1.31 3.12
N LYS A 83 -2.09 0.28 2.38
CA LYS A 83 -2.09 0.28 0.91
C LYS A 83 -3.32 -0.47 0.41
N GLY A 84 -4.28 0.26 -0.13
CA GLY A 84 -5.53 -0.28 -0.64
C GLY A 84 -6.54 0.81 -0.86
N VAL A 85 -7.58 0.45 -1.57
CA VAL A 85 -8.77 1.28 -1.79
C VAL A 85 -10.00 0.44 -1.47
N ASP A 86 -11.14 1.07 -1.30
CA ASP A 86 -12.42 0.42 -1.09
C ASP A 86 -13.42 0.94 -2.12
N GLU A 87 -14.52 0.23 -2.31
CA GLU A 87 -15.62 0.68 -3.16
C GLU A 87 -16.64 1.42 -2.31
N GLY A 88 -16.91 2.67 -2.68
CA GLY A 88 -17.92 3.50 -2.05
C GLY A 88 -19.13 3.73 -2.95
N PRO A 89 -20.18 4.39 -2.44
CA PRO A 89 -21.39 4.70 -3.20
C PRO A 89 -21.12 5.48 -4.50
N ASP A 90 -20.11 6.34 -4.48
CA ASP A 90 -19.71 7.19 -5.60
C ASP A 90 -18.54 6.63 -6.42
N GLY A 91 -18.14 5.40 -6.14
CA GLY A 91 -16.99 4.70 -6.74
C GLY A 91 -15.86 4.49 -5.74
N LEU A 92 -14.76 5.22 -5.88
CA LEU A 92 -13.59 5.09 -5.00
C LEU A 92 -13.85 5.58 -3.58
N LYS A 93 -13.47 4.79 -2.58
CA LYS A 93 -13.35 5.20 -1.19
C LYS A 93 -11.94 4.95 -0.66
N LEU A 94 -11.29 5.99 -0.16
CA LEU A 94 -9.97 5.89 0.44
C LEU A 94 -10.06 5.32 1.86
N ILE A 95 -9.07 4.53 2.26
CA ILE A 95 -9.03 3.96 3.62
C ILE A 95 -8.91 5.05 4.68
N SER A 96 -8.16 6.13 4.39
CA SER A 96 -8.10 7.30 5.27
C SER A 96 -9.46 7.99 5.45
N ASP A 97 -10.32 7.99 4.42
CA ASP A 97 -11.69 8.50 4.52
C ASP A 97 -12.56 7.61 5.39
N VAL A 98 -12.46 6.30 5.25
CA VAL A 98 -13.16 5.35 6.13
C VAL A 98 -12.81 5.60 7.60
N ILE A 99 -11.52 5.75 7.91
CA ILE A 99 -11.05 6.02 9.28
C ILE A 99 -11.58 7.38 9.77
N ARG A 100 -11.45 8.43 8.95
CA ARG A 100 -11.91 9.80 9.28
C ARG A 100 -13.40 9.84 9.56
N GLU A 101 -14.22 9.22 8.73
CA GLU A 101 -15.67 9.19 8.91
C GLU A 101 -16.10 8.45 10.18
N LYS A 102 -15.41 7.34 10.51
CA LYS A 102 -15.74 6.54 11.69
C LYS A 102 -15.28 7.18 12.99
N LEU A 103 -14.08 7.75 13.01
CA LEU A 103 -13.44 8.24 14.24
C LEU A 103 -13.56 9.75 14.44
N GLY A 104 -13.84 10.52 13.38
CA GLY A 104 -13.96 11.99 13.45
C GLY A 104 -12.62 12.70 13.68
N ILE A 105 -11.49 12.07 13.39
CA ILE A 105 -10.15 12.63 13.61
C ILE A 105 -9.49 13.10 12.30
N THR A 106 -8.51 13.99 12.42
CA THR A 106 -7.67 14.38 11.28
C THR A 106 -6.84 13.18 10.81
N MET A 107 -6.93 12.87 9.52
CA MET A 107 -6.15 11.79 8.91
C MET A 107 -5.05 12.32 8.01
N THR A 108 -3.91 11.68 8.09
CA THR A 108 -2.74 11.83 7.23
C THR A 108 -2.36 10.47 6.66
N VAL A 109 -1.54 10.45 5.63
CA VAL A 109 -1.07 9.21 5.02
C VAL A 109 0.42 9.24 4.81
N LEU A 110 1.09 8.08 4.94
CA LEU A 110 2.51 7.93 4.69
C LEU A 110 2.73 6.80 3.69
N MET A 111 3.31 7.11 2.54
CA MET A 111 3.64 6.15 1.49
C MET A 111 5.04 6.42 0.95
N GLY A 112 5.74 5.38 0.57
CA GLY A 112 7.08 5.49 -0.01
C GLY A 112 7.75 4.14 -0.21
N ALA A 113 8.93 4.18 -0.79
CA ALA A 113 9.82 3.02 -0.96
C ALA A 113 10.48 2.67 0.39
N ASN A 114 9.71 2.02 1.26
CA ASN A 114 10.10 1.76 2.66
C ASN A 114 9.96 0.26 2.99
N LEU A 115 10.89 -0.56 2.54
CA LEU A 115 10.95 -1.98 2.90
C LEU A 115 11.34 -2.10 4.38
N ALA A 116 10.50 -2.77 5.19
CA ALA A 116 10.62 -2.79 6.64
C ALA A 116 12.00 -3.24 7.14
N ASN A 117 12.57 -4.29 6.54
CA ASN A 117 13.91 -4.76 6.92
C ASN A 117 15.01 -3.74 6.60
N GLU A 118 14.89 -3.05 5.46
CA GLU A 118 15.88 -2.02 5.09
C GLU A 118 15.79 -0.78 5.99
N VAL A 119 14.57 -0.38 6.36
CA VAL A 119 14.36 0.70 7.33
C VAL A 119 14.93 0.30 8.70
N ALA A 120 14.70 -0.93 9.14
CA ALA A 120 15.23 -1.45 10.40
C ALA A 120 16.76 -1.61 10.39
N ASP A 121 17.36 -1.88 9.21
CA ASP A 121 18.81 -1.88 8.98
C ASP A 121 19.40 -0.46 8.90
N GLU A 122 18.60 0.58 9.08
CA GLU A 122 18.98 2.00 8.93
C GLU A 122 19.54 2.35 7.54
N LYS A 123 19.15 1.59 6.49
CA LYS A 123 19.48 1.93 5.12
C LYS A 123 18.72 3.18 4.68
N PHE A 124 19.38 3.98 3.83
CA PHE A 124 18.78 5.21 3.32
C PHE A 124 17.49 4.93 2.53
N CYS A 125 16.43 5.64 2.88
CA CYS A 125 15.19 5.67 2.11
C CYS A 125 14.45 7.01 2.29
N GLU A 126 13.50 7.24 1.41
CA GLU A 126 12.63 8.41 1.41
C GLU A 126 11.18 7.99 1.56
N THR A 127 10.38 8.87 2.16
CA THR A 127 8.94 8.69 2.27
C THR A 127 8.20 10.00 2.03
N THR A 128 6.93 9.89 1.68
CA THR A 128 6.05 11.04 1.46
C THR A 128 4.90 10.98 2.46
N ILE A 129 4.71 12.06 3.21
CA ILE A 129 3.53 12.27 4.04
C ILE A 129 2.55 13.18 3.28
N GLY A 130 1.35 12.67 3.02
CA GLY A 130 0.21 13.43 2.54
C GLY A 130 -0.56 14.02 3.73
N CYS A 131 -0.58 15.36 3.86
CA CYS A 131 -1.20 16.02 4.98
C CYS A 131 -1.81 17.36 4.57
N LYS A 132 -3.14 17.47 4.60
CA LYS A 132 -3.87 18.72 4.32
C LYS A 132 -3.80 19.71 5.47
N SER A 133 -3.53 19.24 6.68
CA SER A 133 -3.48 20.06 7.89
C SER A 133 -2.10 20.69 8.08
N LYS A 134 -2.02 22.01 7.90
CA LYS A 134 -0.76 22.77 7.99
C LYS A 134 0.03 22.58 9.30
N PRO A 135 -0.59 22.53 10.51
CA PRO A 135 0.17 22.32 11.74
C PRO A 135 0.69 20.89 11.89
N HIS A 136 0.01 19.87 11.34
CA HIS A 136 0.38 18.48 11.54
C HIS A 136 1.49 17.99 10.60
N GLY A 137 1.60 18.55 9.39
CA GLY A 137 2.63 18.17 8.44
C GLY A 137 4.05 18.30 9.00
N PRO A 138 4.47 19.50 9.47
CA PRO A 138 5.78 19.70 10.08
C PRO A 138 6.02 18.84 11.31
N LEU A 139 5.00 18.69 12.19
CA LEU A 139 5.07 17.85 13.39
C LEU A 139 5.37 16.40 13.04
N LEU A 140 4.62 15.84 12.08
CA LEU A 140 4.78 14.45 11.66
C LEU A 140 6.11 14.22 10.94
N LYS A 141 6.56 15.21 10.16
CA LYS A 141 7.90 15.17 9.56
C LYS A 141 8.98 15.11 10.62
N GLU A 142 8.93 15.98 11.64
CA GLU A 142 9.89 15.99 12.75
C GLU A 142 9.89 14.66 13.51
N LEU A 143 8.70 14.12 13.78
CA LEU A 143 8.53 12.83 14.46
C LEU A 143 9.16 11.65 13.70
N MET A 144 8.98 11.62 12.38
CA MET A 144 9.32 10.44 11.55
C MET A 144 10.71 10.53 10.94
N GLN A 145 11.26 11.74 10.76
CA GLN A 145 12.48 11.93 9.99
C GLN A 145 13.73 11.56 10.77
N THR A 146 14.64 10.83 10.12
CA THR A 146 16.03 10.61 10.57
C THR A 146 16.98 10.97 9.43
N GLN A 147 18.30 10.81 9.64
CA GLN A 147 19.29 11.02 8.58
C GLN A 147 19.09 10.04 7.41
N ASN A 148 18.66 8.81 7.72
CA ASN A 148 18.48 7.74 6.74
C ASN A 148 17.02 7.50 6.35
N PHE A 149 16.07 8.19 6.98
CA PHE A 149 14.65 8.16 6.67
C PHE A 149 14.17 9.58 6.38
N ARG A 150 14.20 9.99 5.11
CA ARG A 150 13.91 11.36 4.70
C ARG A 150 12.44 11.53 4.37
N VAL A 151 11.84 12.58 4.89
CA VAL A 151 10.39 12.84 4.77
C VAL A 151 10.12 14.09 3.97
N THR A 152 9.34 13.95 2.90
CA THR A 152 8.70 15.06 2.17
C THR A 152 7.23 15.14 2.59
N VAL A 153 6.71 16.34 2.82
CA VAL A 153 5.29 16.57 3.11
C VAL A 153 4.64 17.26 1.92
N VAL A 154 3.51 16.70 1.46
CA VAL A 154 2.67 17.26 0.39
C VAL A 154 1.23 17.42 0.88
N GLU A 155 0.45 18.31 0.27
CA GLU A 155 -0.95 18.54 0.67
C GLU A 155 -1.91 17.51 0.07
N GLU A 156 -1.55 16.86 -1.04
CA GLU A 156 -2.37 15.91 -1.79
C GLU A 156 -2.39 14.51 -1.15
N ALA A 157 -2.97 14.40 0.04
CA ALA A 157 -3.02 13.16 0.81
C ALA A 157 -3.71 12.01 0.05
N ASP A 158 -4.78 12.30 -0.68
CA ASP A 158 -5.50 11.38 -1.53
C ASP A 158 -4.63 10.82 -2.67
N VAL A 159 -3.83 11.64 -3.32
CA VAL A 159 -2.88 11.21 -4.36
C VAL A 159 -1.80 10.31 -3.77
N VAL A 160 -1.23 10.68 -2.62
CA VAL A 160 -0.23 9.85 -1.91
C VAL A 160 -0.79 8.46 -1.59
N GLU A 161 -2.02 8.39 -1.09
CA GLU A 161 -2.67 7.13 -0.75
C GLU A 161 -2.94 6.26 -1.97
N ILE A 162 -3.44 6.85 -3.06
CA ILE A 162 -3.68 6.16 -4.33
C ILE A 162 -2.40 5.58 -4.91
N CYS A 163 -1.29 6.31 -4.88
CA CYS A 163 0.00 5.79 -5.33
C CYS A 163 0.35 4.49 -4.62
N GLY A 164 0.20 4.44 -3.29
CA GLY A 164 0.48 3.24 -2.49
C GLY A 164 -0.39 2.03 -2.84
N ALA A 165 -1.63 2.25 -3.27
CA ALA A 165 -2.55 1.20 -3.69
C ALA A 165 -2.26 0.71 -5.11
N LEU A 166 -2.27 1.62 -6.09
CA LEU A 166 -2.25 1.27 -7.52
C LEU A 166 -0.93 0.69 -8.01
N LYS A 167 0.20 1.08 -7.41
CA LYS A 167 1.52 0.54 -7.76
C LYS A 167 1.58 -0.99 -7.72
N ASN A 168 0.79 -1.61 -6.86
CA ASN A 168 0.77 -3.06 -6.69
C ASN A 168 0.20 -3.77 -7.93
N ILE A 169 -0.73 -3.15 -8.65
CA ILE A 169 -1.24 -3.65 -9.94
C ILE A 169 -0.12 -3.67 -10.97
N VAL A 170 0.61 -2.56 -11.07
CA VAL A 170 1.73 -2.42 -12.01
C VAL A 170 2.83 -3.44 -11.71
N ALA A 171 3.10 -3.68 -10.43
CA ALA A 171 4.09 -4.66 -9.99
C ALA A 171 3.75 -6.10 -10.41
N VAL A 172 2.47 -6.48 -10.43
CA VAL A 172 2.02 -7.77 -10.97
C VAL A 172 2.34 -7.84 -12.47
N GLY A 173 2.02 -6.79 -13.24
CA GLY A 173 2.37 -6.70 -14.67
C GLY A 173 3.87 -6.76 -14.92
N ALA A 174 4.69 -6.09 -14.09
CA ALA A 174 6.15 -6.21 -14.15
C ALA A 174 6.62 -7.66 -13.90
N GLY A 175 5.96 -8.38 -12.99
CA GLY A 175 6.19 -9.81 -12.77
C GLY A 175 5.85 -10.66 -13.98
N PHE A 176 4.75 -10.36 -14.68
CA PHE A 176 4.43 -11.05 -15.93
C PHE A 176 5.54 -10.88 -16.97
N CYS A 177 6.10 -9.68 -17.10
CA CYS A 177 7.23 -9.43 -18.00
C CYS A 177 8.45 -10.28 -17.64
N ASP A 178 8.79 -10.37 -16.35
CA ASP A 178 9.90 -11.18 -15.88
C ASP A 178 9.66 -12.67 -16.18
N GLY A 179 8.47 -13.18 -15.88
CA GLY A 179 8.09 -14.57 -16.10
C GLY A 179 8.04 -15.00 -17.56
N LEU A 180 7.70 -14.05 -18.45
CA LEU A 180 7.66 -14.25 -19.91
C LEU A 180 8.98 -13.88 -20.62
N SER A 181 9.97 -13.42 -19.87
CA SER A 181 11.28 -12.99 -20.41
C SER A 181 11.18 -11.93 -21.52
N PHE A 182 10.29 -10.94 -21.35
CA PHE A 182 10.09 -9.87 -22.31
C PHE A 182 11.25 -8.85 -22.36
N GLY A 183 12.12 -8.85 -21.34
CA GLY A 183 13.29 -8.00 -21.24
C GLY A 183 13.05 -6.65 -20.55
N ASP A 184 14.17 -5.96 -20.29
CA ASP A 184 14.18 -4.75 -19.45
C ASP A 184 13.46 -3.56 -20.10
N ASN A 185 13.55 -3.42 -21.43
CA ASN A 185 12.85 -2.35 -22.14
C ASN A 185 11.33 -2.46 -21.99
N THR A 186 10.80 -3.68 -22.09
CA THR A 186 9.36 -3.93 -21.90
C THR A 186 8.95 -3.68 -20.45
N LYS A 187 9.74 -4.13 -19.49
CA LYS A 187 9.49 -3.88 -18.08
C LYS A 187 9.51 -2.38 -17.75
N ALA A 188 10.47 -1.62 -18.32
CA ALA A 188 10.51 -0.17 -18.19
C ALA A 188 9.25 0.50 -18.79
N ALA A 189 8.76 0.00 -19.93
CA ALA A 189 7.51 0.48 -20.53
C ALA A 189 6.30 0.20 -19.64
N VAL A 190 6.22 -0.99 -19.02
CA VAL A 190 5.16 -1.31 -18.03
C VAL A 190 5.17 -0.34 -16.86
N ILE A 191 6.36 -0.05 -16.31
CA ILE A 191 6.50 0.90 -15.19
C ILE A 191 6.04 2.29 -15.60
N ARG A 192 6.49 2.78 -16.76
CA ARG A 192 6.11 4.10 -17.27
C ARG A 192 4.62 4.20 -17.55
N LEU A 193 4.05 3.26 -18.33
CA LEU A 193 2.62 3.27 -18.69
C LEU A 193 1.75 3.05 -17.45
N GLY A 194 2.19 2.20 -16.51
CA GLY A 194 1.55 2.04 -15.22
C GLY A 194 1.50 3.34 -14.42
N LEU A 195 2.60 4.10 -14.39
CA LEU A 195 2.62 5.42 -13.75
C LEU A 195 1.64 6.39 -14.43
N MET A 196 1.55 6.36 -15.76
CA MET A 196 0.59 7.20 -16.50
C MET A 196 -0.86 6.83 -16.18
N GLU A 197 -1.19 5.53 -16.06
CA GLU A 197 -2.52 5.11 -15.61
C GLU A 197 -2.79 5.51 -14.16
N MET A 198 -1.80 5.43 -13.25
CA MET A 198 -1.93 5.93 -11.88
C MET A 198 -2.26 7.44 -11.86
N ILE A 199 -1.58 8.24 -12.67
CA ILE A 199 -1.84 9.69 -12.80
C ILE A 199 -3.24 9.93 -13.36
N ALA A 200 -3.63 9.22 -14.43
CA ALA A 200 -4.94 9.34 -15.03
C ALA A 200 -6.06 8.97 -14.04
N PHE A 201 -5.87 7.90 -13.25
CA PHE A 201 -6.80 7.48 -12.21
C PHE A 201 -6.94 8.55 -11.12
N ALA A 202 -5.83 9.06 -10.60
CA ALA A 202 -5.86 10.12 -9.59
C ALA A 202 -6.59 11.37 -10.08
N ARG A 203 -6.36 11.80 -11.33
CA ARG A 203 -7.06 12.95 -11.94
C ARG A 203 -8.58 12.76 -12.03
N LEU A 204 -9.06 11.54 -12.15
CA LEU A 204 -10.50 11.23 -12.22
C LEU A 204 -11.14 11.10 -10.85
N PHE A 205 -10.42 10.62 -9.86
CA PHE A 205 -11.00 10.25 -8.57
C PHE A 205 -10.53 11.10 -7.39
N CYS A 206 -9.35 11.73 -7.44
CA CYS A 206 -8.89 12.66 -6.42
C CYS A 206 -9.32 14.10 -6.76
N THR A 207 -10.58 14.43 -6.49
CA THR A 207 -11.18 15.71 -6.91
C THR A 207 -11.10 16.80 -5.83
N ALA A 208 -10.58 16.49 -4.65
CA ALA A 208 -10.50 17.44 -3.53
C ALA A 208 -9.51 18.60 -3.75
N SER A 209 -8.52 18.39 -4.63
CA SER A 209 -7.54 19.39 -5.06
C SER A 209 -6.99 19.03 -6.45
N PRO A 210 -6.45 20.00 -7.20
CA PRO A 210 -5.78 19.70 -8.46
C PRO A 210 -4.64 18.70 -8.26
N VAL A 211 -4.61 17.65 -9.06
CA VAL A 211 -3.56 16.62 -9.02
C VAL A 211 -2.29 17.15 -9.65
N SER A 212 -1.23 17.32 -8.84
CA SER A 212 0.08 17.73 -9.31
C SER A 212 0.90 16.53 -9.79
N PRO A 213 1.46 16.57 -11.03
CA PRO A 213 2.41 15.55 -11.45
C PRO A 213 3.65 15.45 -10.55
N ALA A 214 4.02 16.53 -9.85
CA ALA A 214 5.15 16.55 -8.93
C ALA A 214 5.00 15.54 -7.78
N THR A 215 3.79 15.33 -7.28
CA THR A 215 3.53 14.34 -6.22
C THR A 215 3.87 12.92 -6.67
N PHE A 216 3.69 12.60 -7.95
CA PHE A 216 4.09 11.29 -8.50
C PHE A 216 5.61 11.14 -8.67
N LEU A 217 6.37 12.23 -8.64
CA LEU A 217 7.83 12.19 -8.64
C LEU A 217 8.43 12.02 -7.25
N GLU A 218 7.61 12.11 -6.20
CA GLU A 218 8.01 11.85 -4.83
C GLU A 218 8.18 10.34 -4.54
N SER A 219 8.65 10.03 -3.33
CA SER A 219 8.87 8.62 -2.90
C SER A 219 7.61 7.77 -2.98
N CYS A 220 6.43 8.32 -2.68
CA CYS A 220 5.15 7.60 -2.78
C CYS A 220 4.78 7.19 -4.21
N GLY A 221 5.27 7.91 -5.22
CA GLY A 221 5.01 7.66 -6.63
C GLY A 221 6.10 6.82 -7.28
N VAL A 222 6.99 7.48 -8.03
CA VAL A 222 7.98 6.81 -8.89
C VAL A 222 8.93 5.89 -8.13
N ALA A 223 9.42 6.29 -6.95
CA ALA A 223 10.40 5.48 -6.21
C ALA A 223 9.77 4.19 -5.68
N ASP A 224 8.59 4.28 -5.05
CA ASP A 224 7.88 3.10 -4.52
C ASP A 224 7.37 2.18 -5.65
N LEU A 225 7.00 2.75 -6.80
CA LEU A 225 6.65 1.99 -8.00
C LEU A 225 7.85 1.18 -8.51
N ILE A 226 9.03 1.81 -8.65
CA ILE A 226 10.26 1.14 -9.07
C ILE A 226 10.62 0.02 -8.09
N THR A 227 10.69 0.31 -6.79
CA THR A 227 11.04 -0.66 -5.76
C THR A 227 10.11 -1.87 -5.78
N THR A 228 8.80 -1.64 -5.90
CA THR A 228 7.78 -2.70 -5.92
C THR A 228 7.85 -3.54 -7.20
N CYS A 229 8.16 -2.94 -8.35
CA CYS A 229 8.30 -3.64 -9.63
C CYS A 229 9.59 -4.48 -9.75
N TYR A 230 10.60 -4.20 -8.92
CA TYR A 230 11.85 -4.98 -8.94
C TYR A 230 11.95 -6.01 -7.80
N GLY A 231 11.53 -5.69 -6.58
CA GLY A 231 11.78 -6.52 -5.40
C GLY A 231 10.55 -7.07 -4.67
N GLY A 232 9.37 -6.55 -4.93
CA GLY A 232 8.17 -6.78 -4.13
C GLY A 232 7.52 -8.16 -4.31
N ARG A 233 6.65 -8.52 -3.35
CA ARG A 233 5.86 -9.77 -3.39
C ARG A 233 4.97 -9.87 -4.62
N ASN A 234 4.32 -8.76 -5.00
CA ASN A 234 3.45 -8.71 -6.19
C ASN A 234 4.21 -9.07 -7.47
N ARG A 235 5.43 -8.52 -7.66
CA ARG A 235 6.29 -8.85 -8.78
C ARG A 235 6.68 -10.33 -8.78
N LYS A 236 7.14 -10.87 -7.63
CA LYS A 236 7.59 -12.27 -7.50
C LYS A 236 6.46 -13.26 -7.78
N VAL A 237 5.26 -13.02 -7.26
CA VAL A 237 4.10 -13.87 -7.51
C VAL A 237 3.64 -13.75 -8.96
N GLY A 238 3.62 -12.54 -9.53
CA GLY A 238 3.32 -12.32 -10.96
C GLY A 238 4.30 -13.07 -11.88
N GLU A 239 5.59 -13.05 -11.56
CA GLU A 239 6.62 -13.83 -12.27
C GLU A 239 6.33 -15.34 -12.20
N ALA A 240 6.08 -15.86 -10.99
CA ALA A 240 5.76 -17.27 -10.80
C ALA A 240 4.47 -17.67 -11.53
N PHE A 241 3.44 -16.84 -11.51
CA PHE A 241 2.19 -17.04 -12.23
C PHE A 241 2.44 -17.21 -13.74
N ALA A 242 3.17 -16.25 -14.33
CA ALA A 242 3.47 -16.28 -15.77
C ALA A 242 4.34 -17.49 -16.17
N ARG A 243 5.24 -17.90 -15.29
CA ARG A 243 6.18 -19.01 -15.55
C ARG A 243 5.56 -20.39 -15.35
N THR A 244 4.69 -20.54 -14.35
CA THR A 244 4.20 -21.88 -13.93
C THR A 244 2.77 -22.18 -14.37
N GLY A 245 1.97 -21.15 -14.68
CA GLY A 245 0.54 -21.28 -14.96
C GLY A 245 -0.32 -21.66 -13.74
N LYS A 246 0.24 -21.63 -12.53
CA LYS A 246 -0.51 -21.85 -11.29
C LYS A 246 -1.43 -20.68 -11.01
N SER A 247 -2.55 -20.92 -10.32
CA SER A 247 -3.47 -19.86 -9.90
C SER A 247 -2.86 -18.93 -8.84
N ILE A 248 -3.43 -17.74 -8.69
CA ILE A 248 -3.01 -16.80 -7.65
C ILE A 248 -3.16 -17.43 -6.26
N GLU A 249 -4.28 -18.14 -6.01
CA GLU A 249 -4.53 -18.79 -4.72
C GLU A 249 -3.50 -19.89 -4.39
N GLU A 250 -3.07 -20.66 -5.37
CA GLU A 250 -2.01 -21.67 -5.19
C GLU A 250 -0.69 -21.00 -4.83
N LEU A 251 -0.32 -19.93 -5.55
CA LEU A 251 0.91 -19.18 -5.31
C LEU A 251 0.89 -18.42 -3.98
N GLU A 252 -0.25 -17.88 -3.55
CA GLU A 252 -0.41 -17.31 -2.22
C GLU A 252 -0.12 -18.32 -1.11
N LYS A 253 -0.60 -19.56 -1.26
CA LYS A 253 -0.31 -20.64 -0.31
C LYS A 253 1.16 -21.04 -0.30
N GLU A 254 1.76 -21.20 -1.47
CA GLU A 254 3.15 -21.67 -1.61
C GLU A 254 4.18 -20.61 -1.25
N MET A 255 3.95 -19.34 -1.63
CA MET A 255 4.95 -18.28 -1.54
C MET A 255 4.70 -17.30 -0.40
N LEU A 256 3.45 -17.18 0.08
CA LEU A 256 3.03 -16.18 1.06
C LEU A 256 2.40 -16.78 2.32
N ASN A 257 2.52 -18.08 2.55
CA ASN A 257 1.89 -18.80 3.66
C ASN A 257 0.38 -18.51 3.77
N GLY A 258 -0.30 -18.40 2.63
CA GLY A 258 -1.73 -18.13 2.54
C GLY A 258 -2.14 -16.67 2.73
N GLN A 259 -1.18 -15.76 2.89
CA GLN A 259 -1.50 -14.31 2.91
C GLN A 259 -1.94 -13.86 1.52
N LYS A 260 -2.99 -13.01 1.50
CA LYS A 260 -3.52 -12.46 0.25
C LYS A 260 -2.56 -11.46 -0.39
N LEU A 261 -2.43 -11.56 -1.71
CA LEU A 261 -1.62 -10.65 -2.51
C LEU A 261 -2.41 -9.36 -2.81
N GLN A 262 -1.80 -8.22 -2.58
CA GLN A 262 -2.48 -6.92 -2.73
C GLN A 262 -2.75 -6.54 -4.19
N GLY A 263 -1.82 -6.82 -5.10
CA GLY A 263 -1.94 -6.38 -6.50
C GLY A 263 -3.18 -6.91 -7.22
N PRO A 264 -3.45 -8.22 -7.23
CA PRO A 264 -4.68 -8.75 -7.82
C PRO A 264 -5.94 -8.24 -7.12
N ALA A 265 -5.96 -8.16 -5.78
CA ALA A 265 -7.10 -7.64 -5.04
C ALA A 265 -7.41 -6.18 -5.44
N THR A 266 -6.41 -5.31 -5.45
CA THR A 266 -6.55 -3.92 -5.89
C THR A 266 -6.97 -3.84 -7.37
N ALA A 267 -6.47 -4.72 -8.25
CA ALA A 267 -6.90 -4.76 -9.64
C ALA A 267 -8.40 -5.08 -9.78
N ALA A 268 -8.92 -5.97 -8.94
CA ALA A 268 -10.35 -6.30 -8.93
C ALA A 268 -11.20 -5.12 -8.43
N GLU A 269 -10.78 -4.47 -7.35
CA GLU A 269 -11.46 -3.27 -6.80
C GLU A 269 -11.46 -2.13 -7.82
N VAL A 270 -10.32 -1.82 -8.41
CA VAL A 270 -10.18 -0.79 -9.46
C VAL A 270 -11.02 -1.12 -10.69
N HIS A 271 -11.04 -2.39 -11.13
CA HIS A 271 -11.88 -2.80 -12.26
C HIS A 271 -13.37 -2.53 -11.99
N GLN A 272 -13.89 -2.84 -10.81
CA GLN A 272 -15.29 -2.56 -10.45
C GLN A 272 -15.57 -1.05 -10.48
N ILE A 273 -14.71 -0.23 -9.88
CA ILE A 273 -14.81 1.23 -9.88
C ILE A 273 -14.87 1.77 -11.32
N LEU A 274 -13.94 1.33 -12.18
CA LEU A 274 -13.86 1.76 -13.57
C LEU A 274 -15.07 1.29 -14.40
N LYS A 275 -15.57 0.08 -14.14
CA LYS A 275 -16.75 -0.50 -14.79
C LYS A 275 -18.00 0.31 -14.48
N HIS A 276 -18.23 0.67 -13.23
CA HIS A 276 -19.37 1.50 -12.82
C HIS A 276 -19.36 2.88 -13.49
N LYS A 277 -18.18 3.39 -13.83
CA LYS A 277 -18.01 4.69 -14.51
C LYS A 277 -17.89 4.59 -16.04
N ASN A 278 -17.95 3.38 -16.63
CA ASN A 278 -17.70 3.12 -18.04
C ASN A 278 -16.32 3.63 -18.52
N LEU A 279 -15.27 3.42 -17.71
CA LEU A 279 -13.92 3.94 -17.94
C LEU A 279 -12.87 2.84 -18.16
N VAL A 280 -13.26 1.56 -18.18
CA VAL A 280 -12.32 0.41 -18.27
C VAL A 280 -11.34 0.56 -19.43
N GLU A 281 -11.82 0.99 -20.60
CA GLU A 281 -11.02 1.14 -21.83
C GLU A 281 -9.89 2.20 -21.70
N LYS A 282 -9.98 3.10 -20.74
CA LYS A 282 -8.96 4.12 -20.48
C LYS A 282 -7.77 3.60 -19.66
N PHE A 283 -7.88 2.39 -19.11
CA PHE A 283 -6.89 1.79 -18.22
C PHE A 283 -6.51 0.38 -18.69
N PRO A 284 -5.94 0.24 -19.89
CA PRO A 284 -5.68 -1.06 -20.49
C PRO A 284 -4.71 -1.93 -19.69
N LEU A 285 -3.70 -1.35 -19.03
CA LEU A 285 -2.75 -2.10 -18.22
C LEU A 285 -3.42 -2.64 -16.94
N PHE A 286 -4.13 -1.81 -16.19
CA PHE A 286 -4.88 -2.24 -14.99
C PHE A 286 -5.91 -3.31 -15.35
N ASN A 287 -6.63 -3.11 -16.45
CA ASN A 287 -7.63 -4.07 -16.92
C ASN A 287 -6.99 -5.39 -17.36
N ALA A 288 -5.85 -5.37 -18.06
CA ALA A 288 -5.14 -6.58 -18.48
C ALA A 288 -4.70 -7.41 -17.27
N VAL A 289 -4.18 -6.79 -16.22
CA VAL A 289 -3.81 -7.48 -14.97
C VAL A 289 -5.04 -8.15 -14.36
N TYR A 290 -6.17 -7.45 -14.27
CA TYR A 290 -7.42 -8.01 -13.76
C TYR A 290 -7.90 -9.22 -14.60
N GLN A 291 -7.95 -9.07 -15.92
CA GLN A 291 -8.40 -10.14 -16.82
C GLN A 291 -7.53 -11.38 -16.75
N ILE A 292 -6.22 -11.21 -16.65
CA ILE A 292 -5.26 -12.32 -16.52
C ILE A 292 -5.43 -13.01 -15.17
N CYS A 293 -5.55 -12.26 -14.08
CA CYS A 293 -5.66 -12.85 -12.74
C CYS A 293 -7.00 -13.54 -12.48
N PHE A 294 -8.12 -13.05 -13.06
CA PHE A 294 -9.48 -13.47 -12.68
C PHE A 294 -10.37 -13.97 -13.82
N GLN A 295 -10.03 -13.67 -15.07
CA GLN A 295 -10.85 -14.04 -16.23
C GLN A 295 -10.18 -15.03 -17.17
N ASN A 296 -9.11 -15.70 -16.71
CA ASN A 296 -8.33 -16.66 -17.50
C ASN A 296 -7.81 -16.13 -18.84
N HIS A 297 -7.59 -14.80 -18.93
CA HIS A 297 -6.96 -14.23 -20.10
C HIS A 297 -5.52 -14.73 -20.22
N PRO A 298 -5.02 -15.11 -21.43
CA PRO A 298 -3.68 -15.63 -21.56
C PRO A 298 -2.61 -14.62 -21.17
N VAL A 299 -1.76 -14.94 -20.20
CA VAL A 299 -0.72 -14.02 -19.71
C VAL A 299 0.24 -13.56 -20.82
N LYS A 300 0.48 -14.38 -21.84
CA LYS A 300 1.31 -14.03 -23.01
C LYS A 300 0.75 -12.84 -23.82
N GLU A 301 -0.54 -12.57 -23.71
CA GLU A 301 -1.20 -11.45 -24.40
C GLU A 301 -1.09 -10.13 -23.62
N PHE A 302 -0.46 -10.14 -22.44
CA PHE A 302 -0.22 -8.93 -21.65
C PHE A 302 0.47 -7.82 -22.46
N ILE A 303 1.36 -8.18 -23.38
CA ILE A 303 2.05 -7.22 -24.27
C ILE A 303 1.09 -6.36 -25.09
N MET A 304 -0.11 -6.85 -25.40
CA MET A 304 -1.08 -6.14 -26.24
C MET A 304 -1.59 -4.85 -25.57
N CYS A 305 -1.72 -4.84 -24.24
CA CYS A 305 -2.13 -3.64 -23.53
C CYS A 305 -1.08 -2.50 -23.62
N LEU A 306 0.19 -2.85 -23.82
CA LEU A 306 1.27 -1.88 -24.01
C LEU A 306 1.29 -1.35 -25.47
N GLN A 307 1.14 -2.27 -26.44
CA GLN A 307 1.18 -1.93 -27.86
C GLN A 307 0.03 -1.00 -28.27
N ASN A 308 -1.14 -1.17 -27.67
CA ASN A 308 -2.35 -0.40 -27.98
C ASN A 308 -2.68 0.64 -26.88
N HIS A 309 -1.70 1.05 -26.09
CA HIS A 309 -1.94 1.97 -24.98
C HIS A 309 -2.28 3.38 -25.49
N PRO A 310 -3.31 4.06 -24.90
CA PRO A 310 -3.73 5.42 -25.33
C PRO A 310 -2.61 6.46 -25.31
N GLU A 311 -1.60 6.31 -24.48
CA GLU A 311 -0.42 7.19 -24.41
C GLU A 311 0.43 7.17 -25.72
N HIS A 312 0.18 6.25 -26.63
CA HIS A 312 0.86 6.16 -27.93
C HIS A 312 0.04 6.78 -29.06
N MET A 313 -1.22 7.17 -28.82
CA MET A 313 -2.12 7.79 -29.78
C MET A 313 -2.22 9.30 -29.54
#